data_97b195d792bd2d22a97cbbd2ed19af3c
#
_entry.id   97b195d792bd2d22a97cbbd2ed19af3c
#
_cell.length_a   1.000
_cell.length_b   1.000
_cell.length_c   1.000
_cell.angle_alpha   90.00
_cell.angle_beta   90.00
_cell.angle_gamma   90.00
#
_symmetry.space_group_name_H-M   'P 1'
#
loop_
_entity.id
_entity.type
_entity.pdbx_description
1 polymer ?
#
loop_
_entity_poly.entity_id
_entity_poly.type
_entity_poly.pdbx_seq_one_letter_code
_entity_poly.pdbx_strand_id
1 'polypeptide(L)'
;DPSLMPYIGVPTPLTVSHNNIIPIGATSLTVNSEENSYVALSMNGILLDAKLCDASGVVNLTFNPISNAGTVDIVVTKQFKQPYINTIQSISPNGPYVTVTNNLISDINGNNNLLADYSEVVNLDVDLFNLGGGNSQNLNLVLSSNDQYITIVDSIHSISTITSNQTITTTNAFSFQVADYVPDQHIANFILTITDASSNVWNSSINITLNSPILNHLNFSVNDLVLGNGNGKLDAGENLDLIVEVQNLGHADAYTLTATLSSLSSYITINNINASLP
;
A
#
# COMPACT_ATOMS: atom_id res chain seq x y z
N ASP A 1 28.59 -27.72 -8.48
CA ASP A 1 27.58 -26.81 -7.98
C ASP A 1 27.44 -27.01 -6.46
N PRO A 2 27.77 -26.03 -5.62
CA PRO A 2 27.69 -26.15 -4.17
C PRO A 2 26.26 -26.31 -3.64
N SER A 3 25.24 -26.15 -4.48
CA SER A 3 23.84 -26.39 -4.14
C SER A 3 23.40 -27.85 -4.29
N LEU A 4 24.23 -28.71 -4.90
CA LEU A 4 23.93 -30.12 -5.11
C LEU A 4 24.21 -30.89 -3.82
N MET A 5 23.17 -31.12 -3.03
CA MET A 5 23.24 -32.00 -1.86
C MET A 5 22.71 -33.39 -2.21
N PRO A 6 23.57 -34.37 -2.40
CA PRO A 6 23.13 -35.76 -2.72
C PRO A 6 22.37 -36.36 -1.53
N TYR A 7 21.34 -37.14 -1.81
CA TYR A 7 20.68 -37.94 -0.79
C TYR A 7 21.62 -39.03 -0.30
N ILE A 8 21.82 -39.08 1.02
CA ILE A 8 22.61 -40.12 1.69
C ILE A 8 21.62 -41.14 2.27
N GLY A 9 21.02 -41.98 1.42
CA GLY A 9 20.04 -42.99 1.81
C GLY A 9 18.71 -42.84 1.10
N VAL A 10 17.72 -43.65 1.49
CA VAL A 10 16.35 -43.60 0.96
C VAL A 10 15.58 -42.53 1.74
N PRO A 11 15.03 -41.48 1.06
CA PRO A 11 14.26 -40.44 1.72
C PRO A 11 13.00 -41.00 2.39
N THR A 12 12.72 -40.59 3.60
CA THR A 12 11.48 -40.96 4.31
C THR A 12 10.39 -39.91 4.04
N PRO A 13 9.09 -40.26 4.07
CA PRO A 13 8.01 -39.31 3.92
C PRO A 13 8.05 -38.20 5.00
N LEU A 14 7.58 -36.99 4.65
CA LEU A 14 7.30 -35.92 5.60
C LEU A 14 5.96 -36.18 6.32
N THR A 15 5.94 -35.93 7.62
CA THR A 15 4.68 -35.83 8.36
C THR A 15 4.16 -34.40 8.25
N VAL A 16 2.99 -34.22 7.61
CA VAL A 16 2.38 -32.90 7.40
C VAL A 16 0.92 -32.94 7.83
N SER A 17 0.48 -31.94 8.58
CA SER A 17 -0.92 -31.76 8.88
C SER A 17 -1.35 -30.31 8.69
N HIS A 18 -2.52 -30.14 8.11
CA HIS A 18 -3.17 -28.85 7.82
C HIS A 18 -4.66 -29.04 7.64
N ASN A 19 -5.43 -27.97 7.63
CA ASN A 19 -6.83 -28.03 7.24
C ASN A 19 -6.95 -28.39 5.75
N ASN A 20 -7.88 -29.30 5.43
CA ASN A 20 -8.15 -29.69 4.04
C ASN A 20 -9.12 -28.75 3.32
N ILE A 21 -9.61 -27.72 4.02
CA ILE A 21 -10.55 -26.72 3.54
C ILE A 21 -10.02 -25.36 3.96
N ILE A 22 -10.00 -24.42 3.03
CA ILE A 22 -9.77 -23.00 3.26
C ILE A 22 -11.05 -22.26 2.84
N PRO A 23 -11.73 -21.51 3.73
CA PRO A 23 -12.85 -20.68 3.30
C PRO A 23 -12.40 -19.57 2.37
N ILE A 24 -13.22 -19.25 1.37
CA ILE A 24 -13.05 -18.02 0.58
C ILE A 24 -12.97 -16.84 1.56
N GLY A 25 -12.05 -15.90 1.27
CA GLY A 25 -11.76 -14.79 2.13
C GLY A 25 -10.70 -15.05 3.21
N ALA A 26 -10.26 -16.29 3.41
CA ALA A 26 -9.16 -16.57 4.34
C ALA A 26 -7.87 -15.87 3.87
N THR A 27 -7.11 -15.39 4.85
CA THR A 27 -5.83 -14.69 4.66
C THR A 27 -4.64 -15.43 5.25
N SER A 28 -4.88 -16.59 5.87
CA SER A 28 -3.82 -17.39 6.47
C SER A 28 -4.15 -18.86 6.52
N LEU A 29 -3.11 -19.68 6.59
CA LEU A 29 -3.17 -21.11 6.83
C LEU A 29 -2.02 -21.54 7.73
N THR A 30 -2.33 -22.25 8.82
CA THR A 30 -1.34 -22.88 9.67
C THR A 30 -1.06 -24.29 9.17
N VAL A 31 0.22 -24.61 9.00
CA VAL A 31 0.70 -25.95 8.62
C VAL A 31 1.66 -26.44 9.67
N ASN A 32 1.52 -27.69 10.08
CA ASN A 32 2.45 -28.38 10.96
C ASN A 32 3.22 -29.42 10.15
N SER A 33 4.54 -29.42 10.31
CA SER A 33 5.45 -30.36 9.68
C SER A 33 6.68 -30.58 10.60
N GLU A 34 7.83 -30.89 10.04
CA GLU A 34 9.08 -30.95 10.77
C GLU A 34 9.78 -29.57 10.76
N GLU A 35 10.56 -29.29 11.79
CA GLU A 35 11.43 -28.10 11.84
C GLU A 35 12.21 -27.90 10.54
N ASN A 36 12.33 -26.65 10.08
CA ASN A 36 13.00 -26.28 8.83
C ASN A 36 12.41 -26.92 7.54
N SER A 37 11.19 -27.46 7.58
CA SER A 37 10.45 -27.78 6.36
C SER A 37 10.03 -26.49 5.64
N TYR A 38 10.21 -26.43 4.32
CA TYR A 38 9.78 -25.30 3.50
C TYR A 38 8.39 -25.58 2.95
N VAL A 39 7.43 -24.76 3.31
CA VAL A 39 6.02 -24.88 2.93
C VAL A 39 5.67 -23.80 1.91
N ALA A 40 5.07 -24.18 0.79
CA ALA A 40 4.57 -23.27 -0.23
C ALA A 40 3.10 -23.57 -0.54
N LEU A 41 2.32 -22.50 -0.72
CA LEU A 41 0.94 -22.53 -1.20
C LEU A 41 0.85 -21.81 -2.53
N SER A 42 0.11 -22.38 -3.48
CA SER A 42 -0.20 -21.73 -4.75
C SER A 42 -1.64 -22.02 -5.18
N MET A 43 -2.21 -21.13 -5.99
CA MET A 43 -3.53 -21.30 -6.59
C MET A 43 -3.49 -20.84 -8.03
N ASN A 44 -3.97 -21.68 -8.96
CA ASN A 44 -3.94 -21.40 -10.40
C ASN A 44 -2.53 -21.03 -10.92
N GLY A 45 -1.47 -21.64 -10.36
CA GLY A 45 -0.08 -21.36 -10.73
C GLY A 45 0.52 -20.07 -10.13
N ILE A 46 -0.24 -19.35 -9.29
CA ILE A 46 0.23 -18.15 -8.60
C ILE A 46 0.60 -18.50 -7.17
N LEU A 47 1.83 -18.16 -6.74
CA LEU A 47 2.28 -18.35 -5.38
C LEU A 47 1.48 -17.44 -4.43
N LEU A 48 0.88 -18.02 -3.39
CA LEU A 48 0.19 -17.27 -2.33
C LEU A 48 1.17 -16.86 -1.23
N ASP A 49 1.92 -17.83 -0.67
CA ASP A 49 2.98 -17.59 0.31
C ASP A 49 3.91 -18.80 0.42
N ALA A 50 5.14 -18.60 0.89
CA ALA A 50 6.09 -19.67 1.15
C ALA A 50 7.04 -19.30 2.29
N LYS A 51 7.13 -20.20 3.31
CA LYS A 51 7.93 -19.96 4.53
C LYS A 51 8.52 -21.28 5.07
N LEU A 52 9.51 -21.14 5.93
CA LEU A 52 10.07 -22.26 6.71
C LEU A 52 9.25 -22.48 7.99
N CYS A 53 9.08 -23.76 8.36
CA CYS A 53 8.59 -24.10 9.70
C CYS A 53 9.62 -23.71 10.78
N ASP A 54 9.12 -23.25 11.89
CA ASP A 54 9.91 -22.93 13.08
C ASP A 54 10.47 -24.17 13.80
N ALA A 55 11.14 -23.95 14.93
CA ALA A 55 11.71 -25.04 15.74
C ALA A 55 10.65 -26.02 16.31
N SER A 56 9.39 -25.61 16.39
CA SER A 56 8.28 -26.48 16.80
C SER A 56 7.65 -27.24 15.64
N GLY A 57 8.11 -27.01 14.40
CA GLY A 57 7.56 -27.58 13.18
C GLY A 57 6.31 -26.86 12.69
N VAL A 58 6.03 -25.63 13.16
CA VAL A 58 4.83 -24.88 12.80
C VAL A 58 5.19 -23.73 11.87
N VAL A 59 4.33 -23.46 10.88
CA VAL A 59 4.38 -22.25 10.06
C VAL A 59 2.99 -21.67 9.87
N ASN A 60 2.87 -20.35 9.99
CA ASN A 60 1.67 -19.63 9.58
C ASN A 60 1.95 -18.88 8.28
N LEU A 61 1.34 -19.36 7.20
CA LEU A 61 1.36 -18.71 5.88
C LEU A 61 0.33 -17.61 5.85
N THR A 62 0.69 -16.46 5.27
CA THR A 62 -0.18 -15.29 5.20
C THR A 62 -0.23 -14.78 3.76
N PHE A 63 -1.43 -14.56 3.24
CA PHE A 63 -1.65 -14.21 1.84
C PHE A 63 -2.85 -13.28 1.68
N ASN A 64 -2.99 -12.70 0.50
CA ASN A 64 -4.18 -11.93 0.16
C ASN A 64 -5.43 -12.83 0.22
N PRO A 65 -6.62 -12.28 0.57
CA PRO A 65 -7.84 -13.07 0.66
C PRO A 65 -8.08 -13.89 -0.61
N ILE A 66 -8.31 -15.20 -0.45
CA ILE A 66 -8.71 -16.05 -1.57
C ILE A 66 -10.09 -15.60 -2.07
N SER A 67 -10.17 -15.16 -3.33
CA SER A 67 -11.39 -14.58 -3.89
C SER A 67 -12.33 -15.57 -4.59
N ASN A 68 -11.86 -16.79 -4.88
CA ASN A 68 -12.61 -17.76 -5.65
C ASN A 68 -12.58 -19.14 -5.02
N ALA A 69 -13.66 -19.90 -5.20
CA ALA A 69 -13.65 -21.34 -4.93
C ALA A 69 -12.71 -22.04 -5.92
N GLY A 70 -12.03 -23.08 -5.45
CA GLY A 70 -11.11 -23.85 -6.29
C GLY A 70 -10.10 -24.64 -5.49
N THR A 71 -9.06 -25.11 -6.18
CA THR A 71 -8.01 -25.93 -5.60
C THR A 71 -6.78 -25.06 -5.29
N VAL A 72 -6.31 -25.15 -4.06
CA VAL A 72 -5.04 -24.58 -3.60
C VAL A 72 -4.03 -25.72 -3.48
N ASP A 73 -2.92 -25.60 -4.17
CA ASP A 73 -1.83 -26.58 -4.10
C ASP A 73 -0.97 -26.27 -2.88
N ILE A 74 -0.63 -27.32 -2.12
CA ILE A 74 0.33 -27.28 -1.01
C ILE A 74 1.50 -28.19 -1.32
N VAL A 75 2.71 -27.64 -1.22
CA VAL A 75 3.97 -28.38 -1.36
C VAL A 75 4.82 -28.15 -0.12
N VAL A 76 5.26 -29.26 0.49
CA VAL A 76 6.20 -29.19 1.62
C VAL A 76 7.44 -29.97 1.27
N THR A 77 8.60 -29.33 1.41
CA THR A 77 9.90 -29.95 1.15
C THR A 77 10.83 -29.82 2.34
N LYS A 78 11.69 -30.83 2.52
CA LYS A 78 12.78 -30.79 3.50
C LYS A 78 13.93 -31.64 2.96
N GLN A 79 15.16 -31.27 3.29
CA GLN A 79 16.33 -32.03 2.90
C GLN A 79 16.26 -33.47 3.45
N PHE A 80 16.60 -34.47 2.62
CA PHE A 80 16.56 -35.91 2.91
C PHE A 80 15.15 -36.47 3.16
N LYS A 81 14.09 -35.75 2.82
CA LYS A 81 12.71 -36.20 2.91
C LYS A 81 12.06 -36.30 1.52
N GLN A 82 11.05 -37.16 1.40
CA GLN A 82 10.17 -37.12 0.24
C GLN A 82 9.28 -35.90 0.29
N PRO A 83 9.13 -35.13 -0.82
CA PRO A 83 8.22 -34.01 -0.87
C PRO A 83 6.78 -34.43 -0.54
N TYR A 84 6.09 -33.65 0.28
CA TYR A 84 4.66 -33.75 0.44
C TYR A 84 3.99 -32.85 -0.60
N ILE A 85 3.13 -33.41 -1.44
CA ILE A 85 2.38 -32.68 -2.47
C ILE A 85 0.91 -33.05 -2.29
N ASN A 86 0.05 -32.06 -2.06
CA ASN A 86 -1.37 -32.26 -1.85
C ASN A 86 -2.16 -31.02 -2.30
N THR A 87 -3.49 -31.11 -2.19
CA THR A 87 -4.40 -30.04 -2.51
C THR A 87 -5.36 -29.75 -1.35
N ILE A 88 -5.75 -28.49 -1.24
CA ILE A 88 -6.71 -27.97 -0.26
C ILE A 88 -7.88 -27.38 -1.05
N GLN A 89 -9.13 -27.61 -0.65
CA GLN A 89 -10.28 -27.05 -1.34
C GLN A 89 -10.64 -25.68 -0.75
N SER A 90 -10.66 -24.65 -1.61
CA SER A 90 -11.28 -23.37 -1.25
C SER A 90 -12.77 -23.41 -1.56
N ILE A 91 -13.59 -23.16 -0.54
CA ILE A 91 -15.06 -23.25 -0.63
C ILE A 91 -15.69 -21.98 -0.10
N SER A 92 -16.89 -21.66 -0.62
CA SER A 92 -17.72 -20.57 -0.09
C SER A 92 -18.15 -20.87 1.36
N PRO A 93 -18.05 -19.93 2.29
CA PRO A 93 -18.61 -20.09 3.62
C PRO A 93 -20.13 -20.24 3.55
N ASN A 94 -20.72 -21.01 4.46
CA ASN A 94 -22.17 -21.20 4.53
C ASN A 94 -22.94 -19.94 4.97
N GLY A 95 -22.28 -19.00 5.66
CA GLY A 95 -22.82 -17.69 6.07
C GLY A 95 -22.38 -16.55 5.13
N PRO A 96 -22.64 -15.29 5.48
CA PRO A 96 -22.12 -14.13 4.77
C PRO A 96 -20.60 -14.03 4.93
N TYR A 97 -19.93 -13.50 3.90
CA TYR A 97 -18.54 -13.10 3.95
C TYR A 97 -18.34 -11.87 3.07
N VAL A 98 -18.14 -10.73 3.71
CA VAL A 98 -18.02 -9.44 3.01
C VAL A 98 -16.57 -8.98 2.96
N THR A 99 -16.10 -8.60 1.78
CA THR A 99 -14.75 -8.12 1.54
C THR A 99 -14.74 -6.93 0.59
N VAL A 100 -13.68 -6.11 0.66
CA VAL A 100 -13.43 -5.05 -0.34
C VAL A 100 -12.85 -5.69 -1.60
N THR A 101 -13.41 -5.33 -2.75
CA THR A 101 -12.91 -5.78 -4.06
C THR A 101 -12.28 -4.68 -4.87
N ASN A 102 -12.62 -3.42 -4.60
CA ASN A 102 -12.07 -2.26 -5.26
C ASN A 102 -12.16 -1.03 -4.34
N ASN A 103 -11.32 -0.04 -4.59
CA ASN A 103 -11.41 1.28 -3.99
C ASN A 103 -11.07 2.36 -5.00
N LEU A 104 -11.71 3.51 -4.87
CA LEU A 104 -11.48 4.68 -5.70
C LEU A 104 -11.31 5.91 -4.81
N ILE A 105 -10.44 6.80 -5.24
CA ILE A 105 -10.18 8.08 -4.60
C ILE A 105 -10.96 9.17 -5.34
N SER A 106 -11.52 10.10 -4.57
CA SER A 106 -12.09 11.34 -5.08
C SER A 106 -11.55 12.51 -4.27
N ASP A 107 -10.79 13.36 -4.91
CA ASP A 107 -10.16 14.57 -4.38
C ASP A 107 -10.85 15.85 -4.92
N ILE A 108 -12.16 15.80 -5.09
CA ILE A 108 -12.97 16.90 -5.67
C ILE A 108 -12.78 18.24 -4.94
N ASN A 109 -12.33 18.23 -3.70
CA ASN A 109 -12.00 19.42 -2.91
C ASN A 109 -10.51 19.79 -2.97
N GLY A 110 -9.70 19.02 -3.66
CA GLY A 110 -8.29 19.23 -3.94
C GLY A 110 -8.05 19.71 -5.38
N ASN A 111 -7.07 19.13 -6.04
CA ASN A 111 -6.72 19.46 -7.42
C ASN A 111 -7.51 18.65 -8.48
N ASN A 112 -8.32 17.68 -8.04
CA ASN A 112 -9.20 16.82 -8.84
C ASN A 112 -8.45 15.98 -9.90
N ASN A 113 -7.29 15.46 -9.52
CA ASN A 113 -6.46 14.58 -10.35
C ASN A 113 -6.68 13.08 -10.06
N LEU A 114 -7.55 12.74 -9.08
CA LEU A 114 -7.87 11.41 -8.59
C LEU A 114 -6.68 10.71 -7.89
N LEU A 115 -5.78 11.47 -7.35
CA LEU A 115 -4.65 11.01 -6.53
C LEU A 115 -4.82 11.50 -5.09
N ALA A 116 -4.10 10.90 -4.17
CA ALA A 116 -4.03 11.36 -2.79
C ALA A 116 -2.74 12.17 -2.61
N ASP A 117 -2.84 13.48 -2.74
CA ASP A 117 -1.70 14.37 -2.69
C ASP A 117 -1.55 15.00 -1.29
N TYR A 118 -0.35 15.48 -0.99
CA TYR A 118 -0.03 16.15 0.27
C TYR A 118 -1.02 17.29 0.57
N SER A 119 -1.32 17.51 1.85
CA SER A 119 -2.22 18.56 2.35
C SER A 119 -3.68 18.44 1.93
N GLU A 120 -4.07 17.40 1.17
CA GLU A 120 -5.45 17.23 0.70
C GLU A 120 -6.33 16.45 1.68
N VAL A 121 -7.63 16.74 1.61
CA VAL A 121 -8.68 15.88 2.16
C VAL A 121 -9.29 15.09 1.02
N VAL A 122 -9.15 13.77 1.11
CA VAL A 122 -9.51 12.81 0.07
C VAL A 122 -10.70 11.99 0.51
N ASN A 123 -11.70 11.81 -0.35
CA ASN A 123 -12.78 10.86 -0.15
C ASN A 123 -12.38 9.48 -0.69
N LEU A 124 -12.86 8.45 -0.02
CA LEU A 124 -12.63 7.05 -0.37
C LEU A 124 -13.94 6.34 -0.64
N ASP A 125 -14.12 5.88 -1.86
CA ASP A 125 -15.19 4.99 -2.29
C ASP A 125 -14.69 3.55 -2.20
N VAL A 126 -15.57 2.62 -1.82
CA VAL A 126 -15.21 1.20 -1.78
C VAL A 126 -16.31 0.34 -2.41
N ASP A 127 -15.89 -0.66 -3.16
CA ASP A 127 -16.75 -1.73 -3.63
C ASP A 127 -16.66 -2.90 -2.66
N LEU A 128 -17.80 -3.28 -2.11
CA LEU A 128 -17.95 -4.41 -1.20
C LEU A 128 -18.63 -5.56 -1.92
N PHE A 129 -18.09 -6.75 -1.78
CA PHE A 129 -18.66 -7.96 -2.35
C PHE A 129 -18.93 -8.99 -1.25
N ASN A 130 -20.15 -9.57 -1.25
CA ASN A 130 -20.46 -10.67 -0.37
C ASN A 130 -20.16 -12.01 -1.07
N LEU A 131 -18.99 -12.56 -0.80
CA LEU A 131 -18.52 -13.87 -1.28
C LEU A 131 -19.25 -15.04 -0.62
N GLY A 132 -19.92 -14.79 0.52
CA GLY A 132 -20.58 -15.82 1.32
C GLY A 132 -21.89 -16.32 0.72
N GLY A 133 -22.32 -17.51 1.14
CA GLY A 133 -23.58 -18.13 0.73
C GLY A 133 -24.82 -17.52 1.39
N GLY A 134 -24.66 -16.73 2.46
CA GLY A 134 -25.73 -16.06 3.19
C GLY A 134 -25.76 -14.54 2.96
N ASN A 135 -26.91 -13.92 3.23
CA ASN A 135 -27.04 -12.46 3.19
C ASN A 135 -26.43 -11.84 4.46
N SER A 136 -25.77 -10.71 4.34
CA SER A 136 -25.32 -9.89 5.45
C SER A 136 -26.27 -8.70 5.64
N GLN A 137 -26.60 -8.34 6.90
CA GLN A 137 -27.55 -7.29 7.23
C GLN A 137 -26.99 -6.31 8.26
N ASN A 138 -27.41 -5.04 8.15
CA ASN A 138 -27.02 -3.95 9.07
C ASN A 138 -25.51 -3.90 9.29
N LEU A 139 -24.76 -3.79 8.18
CA LEU A 139 -23.32 -3.71 8.24
C LEU A 139 -22.89 -2.34 8.77
N ASN A 140 -21.98 -2.35 9.72
CA ASN A 140 -21.23 -1.19 10.18
C ASN A 140 -19.78 -1.32 9.69
N LEU A 141 -19.34 -0.33 8.95
CA LEU A 141 -18.01 -0.24 8.37
C LEU A 141 -17.20 0.78 9.15
N VAL A 142 -15.98 0.44 9.56
CA VAL A 142 -15.08 1.36 10.26
C VAL A 142 -13.72 1.34 9.57
N LEU A 143 -13.34 2.50 9.04
CA LEU A 143 -12.01 2.72 8.45
C LEU A 143 -11.02 3.16 9.53
N SER A 144 -9.84 2.58 9.54
CA SER A 144 -8.75 2.97 10.44
C SER A 144 -7.39 2.92 9.71
N SER A 145 -6.43 3.71 10.19
CA SER A 145 -5.04 3.68 9.78
C SER A 145 -4.15 4.03 10.96
N ASN A 146 -2.98 3.40 11.05
CA ASN A 146 -1.92 3.77 11.99
C ASN A 146 -0.77 4.50 11.29
N ASP A 147 -0.96 4.88 10.02
CA ASP A 147 0.04 5.61 9.26
C ASP A 147 0.17 7.05 9.80
N GLN A 148 1.40 7.48 10.05
CA GLN A 148 1.67 8.81 10.63
C GLN A 148 1.33 9.98 9.71
N TYR A 149 1.16 9.73 8.41
CA TYR A 149 0.83 10.74 7.41
C TYR A 149 -0.67 10.82 7.12
N ILE A 150 -1.49 10.03 7.84
CA ILE A 150 -2.94 9.97 7.64
C ILE A 150 -3.67 10.45 8.90
N THR A 151 -4.62 11.35 8.70
CA THR A 151 -5.64 11.68 9.70
C THR A 151 -7.01 11.31 9.14
N ILE A 152 -7.69 10.34 9.76
CA ILE A 152 -9.04 9.97 9.35
C ILE A 152 -10.01 11.11 9.72
N VAL A 153 -10.79 11.57 8.75
CA VAL A 153 -11.80 12.63 8.90
C VAL A 153 -13.19 12.04 9.07
N ASP A 154 -13.57 11.10 8.21
CA ASP A 154 -14.80 10.30 8.36
C ASP A 154 -14.44 8.81 8.31
N SER A 155 -14.77 8.11 9.38
CA SER A 155 -14.36 6.71 9.60
C SER A 155 -15.52 5.71 9.53
N ILE A 156 -16.78 6.14 9.48
CA ILE A 156 -17.92 5.24 9.71
C ILE A 156 -18.93 5.30 8.57
N HIS A 157 -19.27 4.14 8.04
CA HIS A 157 -20.33 4.01 7.03
C HIS A 157 -21.24 2.83 7.36
N SER A 158 -22.53 2.89 6.99
CA SER A 158 -23.50 1.83 7.26
C SER A 158 -24.20 1.38 5.99
N ILE A 159 -24.39 0.06 5.85
CA ILE A 159 -25.09 -0.56 4.72
C ILE A 159 -26.19 -1.46 5.28
N SER A 160 -27.40 -1.36 4.72
CA SER A 160 -28.55 -2.13 5.21
C SER A 160 -28.43 -3.63 4.93
N THR A 161 -28.03 -4.00 3.71
CA THR A 161 -27.98 -5.42 3.30
C THR A 161 -27.06 -5.58 2.09
N ILE A 162 -26.25 -6.66 2.10
CA ILE A 162 -25.54 -7.17 0.92
C ILE A 162 -25.96 -8.64 0.75
N THR A 163 -26.70 -8.95 -0.31
CA THR A 163 -27.10 -10.34 -0.58
C THR A 163 -25.90 -11.18 -1.04
N SER A 164 -26.02 -12.51 -0.94
CA SER A 164 -25.01 -13.43 -1.46
C SER A 164 -24.68 -13.13 -2.92
N ASN A 165 -23.40 -13.10 -3.27
CA ASN A 165 -22.87 -12.79 -4.61
C ASN A 165 -23.25 -11.38 -5.14
N GLN A 166 -23.57 -10.44 -4.26
CA GLN A 166 -23.82 -9.05 -4.63
C GLN A 166 -22.61 -8.18 -4.36
N THR A 167 -22.33 -7.24 -5.29
CA THR A 167 -21.45 -6.09 -5.07
C THR A 167 -22.27 -4.84 -4.75
N ILE A 168 -21.80 -4.05 -3.80
CA ILE A 168 -22.33 -2.70 -3.50
C ILE A 168 -21.17 -1.71 -3.56
N THR A 169 -21.34 -0.64 -4.34
CA THR A 169 -20.43 0.51 -4.34
C THR A 169 -20.93 1.53 -3.32
N THR A 170 -20.05 2.00 -2.45
CA THR A 170 -20.30 3.11 -1.54
C THR A 170 -19.63 4.34 -2.09
N THR A 171 -20.33 5.47 -2.11
CA THR A 171 -19.80 6.74 -2.62
C THR A 171 -19.53 7.68 -1.47
N ASN A 172 -18.34 8.29 -1.39
CA ASN A 172 -17.89 9.16 -0.29
C ASN A 172 -18.13 8.50 1.08
N ALA A 173 -17.86 7.19 1.18
CA ALA A 173 -18.12 6.42 2.40
C ALA A 173 -17.19 6.81 3.55
N PHE A 174 -15.98 7.24 3.21
CA PHE A 174 -14.94 7.62 4.16
C PHE A 174 -14.19 8.84 3.64
N SER A 175 -13.50 9.52 4.53
CA SER A 175 -12.53 10.55 4.13
C SER A 175 -11.34 10.60 5.08
N PHE A 176 -10.19 11.02 4.54
CA PHE A 176 -8.97 11.18 5.30
C PHE A 176 -8.18 12.38 4.77
N GLN A 177 -7.34 12.95 5.61
CA GLN A 177 -6.41 14.01 5.26
C GLN A 177 -5.00 13.44 5.16
N VAL A 178 -4.29 13.83 4.11
CA VAL A 178 -2.87 13.55 3.90
C VAL A 178 -2.04 14.67 4.55
N ALA A 179 -0.99 14.30 5.28
CA ALA A 179 -0.08 15.26 5.91
C ALA A 179 0.70 16.06 4.85
N ASP A 180 1.05 17.32 5.19
CA ASP A 180 1.82 18.23 4.33
C ASP A 180 3.30 17.83 4.15
N TYR A 181 3.81 16.95 5.01
CA TYR A 181 5.19 16.44 5.02
C TYR A 181 5.31 14.97 4.61
N VAL A 182 4.31 14.41 3.94
CA VAL A 182 4.38 13.03 3.46
C VAL A 182 5.50 12.87 2.42
N PRO A 183 6.32 11.81 2.49
CA PRO A 183 7.26 11.49 1.42
C PRO A 183 6.52 11.13 0.12
N ASP A 184 7.08 11.54 -1.01
CA ASP A 184 6.53 11.18 -2.31
C ASP A 184 6.51 9.67 -2.52
N GLN A 185 5.41 9.14 -3.11
CA GLN A 185 5.17 7.71 -3.35
C GLN A 185 5.11 6.86 -2.06
N HIS A 186 4.76 7.48 -0.92
CA HIS A 186 4.51 6.74 0.32
C HIS A 186 3.26 5.88 0.20
N ILE A 187 3.32 4.62 0.66
CA ILE A 187 2.16 3.71 0.66
C ILE A 187 1.54 3.70 2.06
N ALA A 188 0.39 4.32 2.20
CA ALA A 188 -0.40 4.27 3.42
C ALA A 188 -1.28 3.02 3.45
N ASN A 189 -1.30 2.32 4.60
CA ASN A 189 -2.16 1.17 4.81
C ASN A 189 -3.37 1.54 5.66
N PHE A 190 -4.54 1.17 5.18
CA PHE A 190 -5.83 1.29 5.88
C PHE A 190 -6.41 -0.09 6.15
N ILE A 191 -7.10 -0.22 7.26
CA ILE A 191 -7.88 -1.40 7.60
C ILE A 191 -9.35 -0.99 7.62
N LEU A 192 -10.16 -1.64 6.80
CA LEU A 192 -11.61 -1.55 6.87
C LEU A 192 -12.15 -2.74 7.64
N THR A 193 -12.70 -2.46 8.81
CA THR A 193 -13.41 -3.44 9.65
C THR A 193 -14.88 -3.38 9.34
N ILE A 194 -15.47 -4.52 8.96
CA ILE A 194 -16.88 -4.67 8.60
C ILE A 194 -17.52 -5.58 9.64
N THR A 195 -18.59 -5.12 10.30
CA THR A 195 -19.34 -5.91 11.29
C THR A 195 -20.81 -5.98 10.89
N ASP A 196 -21.42 -7.16 10.90
CA ASP A 196 -22.86 -7.31 10.62
C ASP A 196 -23.73 -7.43 11.87
N ALA A 197 -25.06 -7.49 11.70
CA ALA A 197 -26.02 -7.65 12.79
C ALA A 197 -25.85 -8.95 13.59
N SER A 198 -25.21 -9.96 13.02
CA SER A 198 -24.92 -11.24 13.67
C SER A 198 -23.57 -11.24 14.41
N SER A 199 -22.92 -10.09 14.49
CA SER A 199 -21.56 -9.92 15.07
C SER A 199 -20.48 -10.68 14.31
N ASN A 200 -20.68 -11.00 13.03
CA ASN A 200 -19.59 -11.43 12.17
C ASN A 200 -18.69 -10.23 11.88
N VAL A 201 -17.37 -10.43 11.92
CA VAL A 201 -16.38 -9.39 11.67
C VAL A 201 -15.44 -9.81 10.56
N TRP A 202 -15.27 -8.94 9.59
CA TRP A 202 -14.32 -9.11 8.48
C TRP A 202 -13.40 -7.89 8.38
N ASN A 203 -12.14 -8.10 8.06
CA ASN A 203 -11.17 -7.04 7.87
C ASN A 203 -10.62 -7.10 6.44
N SER A 204 -10.55 -5.95 5.79
CA SER A 204 -9.92 -5.78 4.48
C SER A 204 -8.82 -4.73 4.60
N SER A 205 -7.66 -4.99 3.98
CA SER A 205 -6.56 -4.04 3.88
C SER A 205 -6.66 -3.26 2.57
N ILE A 206 -6.52 -1.94 2.63
CA ILE A 206 -6.52 -1.03 1.49
C ILE A 206 -5.19 -0.27 1.53
N ASN A 207 -4.45 -0.29 0.41
CA ASN A 207 -3.21 0.44 0.25
C ASN A 207 -3.43 1.60 -0.71
N ILE A 208 -3.06 2.80 -0.29
CA ILE A 208 -3.18 4.02 -1.09
C ILE A 208 -1.80 4.66 -1.20
N THR A 209 -1.40 4.99 -2.42
CA THR A 209 -0.17 5.74 -2.66
C THR A 209 -0.42 7.21 -2.42
N LEU A 210 0.42 7.84 -1.59
CA LEU A 210 0.40 9.26 -1.27
C LEU A 210 1.51 9.96 -2.04
N ASN A 211 1.22 11.11 -2.61
CA ASN A 211 2.16 11.85 -3.44
C ASN A 211 2.54 13.19 -2.81
N SER A 212 3.74 13.64 -3.09
CA SER A 212 4.20 14.98 -2.74
C SER A 212 5.14 15.54 -3.80
N PRO A 213 5.36 16.87 -3.84
CA PRO A 213 6.37 17.45 -4.71
C PRO A 213 7.78 17.17 -4.17
N ILE A 214 8.73 16.97 -5.08
CA ILE A 214 10.16 16.90 -4.79
C ILE A 214 10.84 17.99 -5.61
N LEU A 215 11.16 19.10 -4.95
CA LEU A 215 11.80 20.23 -5.62
C LEU A 215 13.31 20.03 -5.71
N ASN A 216 13.84 20.13 -6.90
CA ASN A 216 15.27 20.03 -7.18
C ASN A 216 15.77 21.28 -7.89
N HIS A 217 16.91 21.82 -7.43
CA HIS A 217 17.62 22.85 -8.14
C HIS A 217 18.24 22.27 -9.41
N LEU A 218 17.87 22.84 -10.56
CA LEU A 218 18.36 22.36 -11.85
C LEU A 218 19.58 23.14 -12.32
N ASN A 219 19.49 24.48 -12.33
CA ASN A 219 20.53 25.36 -12.83
C ASN A 219 20.38 26.77 -12.26
N PHE A 220 21.41 27.58 -12.42
CA PHE A 220 21.33 29.02 -12.21
C PHE A 220 22.07 29.79 -13.30
N SER A 221 21.68 31.03 -13.55
CA SER A 221 22.35 31.96 -14.39
C SER A 221 22.41 33.36 -13.78
N VAL A 222 23.39 34.12 -14.20
CA VAL A 222 23.60 35.51 -13.77
C VAL A 222 23.10 36.42 -14.88
N ASN A 223 22.24 37.38 -14.53
CA ASN A 223 21.80 38.45 -15.41
C ASN A 223 22.30 39.79 -14.87
N ASP A 224 23.35 40.31 -15.47
CA ASP A 224 24.01 41.59 -15.18
C ASP A 224 23.84 42.62 -16.30
N LEU A 225 22.95 42.35 -17.29
CA LEU A 225 22.79 43.20 -18.49
C LEU A 225 22.31 44.62 -18.18
N VAL A 226 21.52 44.81 -17.14
CA VAL A 226 20.90 46.12 -16.81
C VAL A 226 21.65 46.83 -15.70
N LEU A 227 22.19 46.08 -14.75
CA LEU A 227 22.76 46.60 -13.50
C LEU A 227 24.26 46.37 -13.36
N GLY A 228 24.86 45.70 -14.33
CA GLY A 228 26.30 45.36 -14.40
C GLY A 228 26.93 45.63 -15.76
N ASN A 229 27.97 44.87 -16.10
CA ASN A 229 28.75 45.06 -17.33
C ASN A 229 28.36 44.11 -18.49
N GLY A 230 27.38 43.22 -18.26
CA GLY A 230 26.81 42.32 -19.26
C GLY A 230 27.70 41.14 -19.62
N ASN A 231 28.68 40.75 -18.79
CA ASN A 231 29.59 39.64 -19.06
C ASN A 231 29.11 38.29 -18.50
N GLY A 232 27.97 38.25 -17.80
CA GLY A 232 27.36 37.06 -17.21
C GLY A 232 28.10 36.51 -15.97
N LYS A 233 28.90 37.36 -15.30
CA LYS A 233 29.68 37.02 -14.11
C LYS A 233 29.37 37.97 -12.97
N LEU A 234 29.61 37.52 -11.75
CA LEU A 234 29.51 38.36 -10.56
C LEU A 234 30.86 39.06 -10.34
N ASP A 235 30.92 40.33 -10.64
CA ASP A 235 32.11 41.16 -10.47
C ASP A 235 31.99 42.11 -9.27
N ALA A 236 33.11 42.58 -8.74
CA ALA A 236 33.15 43.45 -7.58
C ALA A 236 32.45 44.78 -7.83
N GLY A 237 31.47 45.14 -6.97
CA GLY A 237 30.75 46.41 -7.05
C GLY A 237 29.55 46.40 -8.00
N GLU A 238 29.20 45.25 -8.58
CA GLU A 238 28.00 45.08 -9.43
C GLU A 238 26.75 44.72 -8.66
N ASN A 239 25.60 45.12 -9.20
CA ASN A 239 24.33 44.52 -8.92
C ASN A 239 23.89 43.61 -10.07
N LEU A 240 23.24 42.51 -9.75
CA LEU A 240 22.76 41.56 -10.74
C LEU A 240 21.51 40.81 -10.24
N ASP A 241 20.83 40.19 -11.17
CA ASP A 241 19.79 39.23 -10.85
C ASP A 241 20.34 37.80 -10.97
N LEU A 242 20.08 36.98 -9.93
CA LEU A 242 20.33 35.55 -9.96
C LEU A 242 19.06 34.84 -10.42
N ILE A 243 19.10 34.22 -11.58
CA ILE A 243 18.00 33.42 -12.12
C ILE A 243 18.26 31.99 -11.69
N VAL A 244 17.30 31.40 -10.94
CA VAL A 244 17.39 30.02 -10.46
C VAL A 244 16.31 29.20 -11.13
N GLU A 245 16.68 28.08 -11.70
CA GLU A 245 15.81 27.10 -12.32
C GLU A 245 15.55 25.96 -11.36
N VAL A 246 14.27 25.63 -11.11
CA VAL A 246 13.84 24.59 -10.20
C VAL A 246 12.94 23.62 -10.96
N GLN A 247 13.10 22.35 -10.71
CA GLN A 247 12.28 21.27 -11.26
C GLN A 247 11.58 20.52 -10.15
N ASN A 248 10.30 20.22 -10.35
CA ASN A 248 9.59 19.27 -9.51
C ASN A 248 9.80 17.86 -10.08
N LEU A 249 10.41 16.97 -9.29
CA LEU A 249 10.62 15.55 -9.59
C LEU A 249 9.62 14.64 -8.89
N GLY A 250 8.77 15.20 -8.03
CA GLY A 250 7.72 14.47 -7.32
C GLY A 250 6.47 14.25 -8.17
N HIS A 251 5.49 13.56 -7.59
CA HIS A 251 4.26 13.14 -8.27
C HIS A 251 3.05 14.01 -7.93
N ALA A 252 3.18 15.00 -7.05
CA ALA A 252 2.17 16.03 -6.80
C ALA A 252 2.62 17.39 -7.29
N ASP A 253 1.68 18.24 -7.68
CA ASP A 253 1.95 19.64 -8.00
C ASP A 253 2.39 20.41 -6.76
N ALA A 254 3.29 21.35 -6.94
CA ALA A 254 3.76 22.22 -5.86
C ALA A 254 3.14 23.62 -5.98
N TYR A 255 2.44 24.06 -4.96
CA TYR A 255 1.73 25.34 -4.96
C TYR A 255 2.38 26.35 -4.01
N THR A 256 2.24 27.65 -4.32
CA THR A 256 2.65 28.78 -3.46
C THR A 256 4.11 28.69 -2.98
N LEU A 257 5.01 28.33 -3.90
CA LEU A 257 6.41 28.16 -3.57
C LEU A 257 7.11 29.48 -3.28
N THR A 258 7.95 29.47 -2.26
CA THR A 258 8.86 30.58 -1.94
C THR A 258 10.28 30.07 -1.85
N ALA A 259 11.17 30.68 -2.62
CA ALA A 259 12.60 30.41 -2.52
C ALA A 259 13.26 31.49 -1.65
N THR A 260 14.17 31.09 -0.76
CA THR A 260 14.97 32.01 0.07
C THR A 260 16.44 31.85 -0.28
N LEU A 261 17.09 32.96 -0.66
CA LEU A 261 18.51 33.00 -0.95
C LEU A 261 19.29 33.46 0.28
N SER A 262 20.38 32.78 0.59
CA SER A 262 21.32 33.19 1.65
C SER A 262 22.77 33.08 1.17
N SER A 263 23.68 33.85 1.78
CA SER A 263 25.11 33.77 1.52
C SER A 263 25.89 33.79 2.82
N LEU A 264 26.95 32.98 2.88
CA LEU A 264 27.93 33.00 3.98
C LEU A 264 29.09 33.95 3.68
N SER A 265 29.17 34.55 2.47
CA SER A 265 30.23 35.47 2.07
C SER A 265 29.96 36.88 2.61
N SER A 266 30.93 37.46 3.29
CA SER A 266 30.88 38.85 3.74
C SER A 266 31.01 39.88 2.61
N TYR A 267 31.32 39.42 1.39
CA TYR A 267 31.50 40.28 0.18
C TYR A 267 30.22 40.33 -0.67
N ILE A 268 29.16 39.62 -0.27
CA ILE A 268 27.88 39.57 -1.00
C ILE A 268 26.77 40.20 -0.12
N THR A 269 26.07 41.16 -0.69
CA THR A 269 24.82 41.71 -0.12
C THR A 269 23.66 41.24 -0.96
N ILE A 270 22.68 40.57 -0.32
CA ILE A 270 21.46 40.13 -0.99
C ILE A 270 20.40 41.19 -0.78
N ASN A 271 19.95 41.82 -1.88
CA ASN A 271 18.95 42.88 -1.83
C ASN A 271 17.52 42.37 -1.67
N ASN A 272 17.21 41.23 -2.37
CA ASN A 272 15.94 40.51 -2.24
C ASN A 272 16.23 39.08 -1.81
N ILE A 273 15.82 38.73 -0.59
CA ILE A 273 16.09 37.41 -0.02
C ILE A 273 15.06 36.35 -0.42
N ASN A 274 13.86 36.76 -0.86
CA ASN A 274 12.76 35.86 -1.20
C ASN A 274 12.30 36.07 -2.64
N ALA A 275 11.97 34.97 -3.31
CA ALA A 275 11.29 34.97 -4.59
C ALA A 275 10.10 34.01 -4.56
N SER A 276 8.98 34.42 -5.16
CA SER A 276 7.84 33.53 -5.42
C SER A 276 8.11 32.79 -6.72
N LEU A 277 7.84 31.50 -6.74
CA LEU A 277 7.84 30.68 -7.93
C LEU A 277 6.41 30.58 -8.46
N PRO A 278 6.21 30.59 -9.79
CA PRO A 278 4.89 30.54 -10.40
C PRO A 278 4.14 29.25 -10.10
#